data_e6e12e8ef3386bfb067c78af6f8d967b
#
_entry.id   e6e12e8ef3386bfb067c78af6f8d967b
#
_cell.length_a   1.000
_cell.length_b   1.000
_cell.length_c   1.000
_cell.angle_alpha   90.00
_cell.angle_beta   90.00
_cell.angle_gamma   90.00
#
_symmetry.space_group_name_H-M   'P 1'
#
loop_
_entity.id
_entity.type
_entity.pdbx_description
1 polymer ?
#
loop_
_entity_poly.entity_id
_entity_poly.type
_entity_poly.pdbx_seq_one_letter_code
_entity_poly.pdbx_strand_id
1 'polypeptide(L)'
;MRRLLLSLLVIGVAGGLLPMATAQAKPKPATPAIRHIFVINLENTSYDETFGAASPAPYLSKELTAKGQLLSQYFATGHVSLSNYITQISGQGPSKATQVDCATYSDFVATGTGDLGQVLGDGCVYPASVKTIADQLTAKHLTWRGYMEDIGNSATEPKTCRHPAIGGPDPTLAARPGDMYATRHNPFVYFHSIIDTPTCAKNVVGLDALTADLAKPKTTRNLSYIAPNLCHDGHDHPCVDGQPGGLVSADAFLGEWVPKILASKAFKKDGLLVVTFDESEIGADSSDCCGPTPTPNVEQPGIQGPGGGRVGAVIVSPFVKPGTTSDTPYNHYALLCSMEDAFGLSHLGLAGRPGLQCFGNDVYNKKT
;
A
#
# COMPACT_ATOMS: atom_id res chain seq x y z
N MET A 1 -2.50 84.20 44.39
CA MET A 1 -2.66 83.53 43.10
C MET A 1 -1.42 82.63 42.90
N ARG A 2 -1.50 81.37 43.24
CA ARG A 2 -0.40 80.34 43.09
C ARG A 2 -0.75 79.46 41.91
N ARG A 3 0.11 79.50 40.85
CA ARG A 3 0.00 78.56 39.71
C ARG A 3 0.69 77.28 40.03
N LEU A 4 -0.07 76.16 40.04
CA LEU A 4 0.44 74.78 40.08
C LEU A 4 0.86 74.38 38.68
N LEU A 5 2.12 73.96 38.52
CA LEU A 5 2.64 73.29 37.32
C LEU A 5 2.48 71.79 37.51
N LEU A 6 1.71 71.15 36.64
CA LEU A 6 1.59 69.69 36.58
C LEU A 6 2.63 69.16 35.59
N SER A 7 3.60 68.40 36.06
CA SER A 7 4.57 67.72 35.21
C SER A 7 4.01 66.33 34.83
N LEU A 8 3.76 66.10 33.53
CA LEU A 8 3.43 64.78 32.97
C LEU A 8 4.71 63.95 32.81
N LEU A 9 4.76 62.84 33.51
CA LEU A 9 5.80 61.83 33.33
C LEU A 9 5.36 60.86 32.22
N VAL A 10 6.02 60.84 31.06
CA VAL A 10 5.80 59.88 29.98
C VAL A 10 6.68 58.69 30.24
N ILE A 11 6.08 57.56 30.61
CA ILE A 11 6.77 56.26 30.71
C ILE A 11 6.75 55.64 29.32
N GLY A 12 7.90 55.65 28.65
CA GLY A 12 8.10 54.90 27.41
C GLY A 12 8.24 53.41 27.65
N VAL A 13 7.28 52.60 27.23
CA VAL A 13 7.37 51.14 27.20
C VAL A 13 8.12 50.73 25.93
N ALA A 14 9.39 50.41 26.09
CA ALA A 14 10.19 49.80 25.03
C ALA A 14 9.73 48.33 24.84
N GLY A 15 8.83 48.07 23.89
CA GLY A 15 8.44 46.73 23.47
C GLY A 15 9.60 46.04 22.73
N GLY A 16 10.33 45.18 23.41
CA GLY A 16 11.32 44.33 22.78
C GLY A 16 10.65 43.26 21.91
N LEU A 17 10.75 43.41 20.59
CA LEU A 17 10.44 42.39 19.64
C LEU A 17 11.48 41.25 19.75
N LEU A 18 11.13 40.14 20.43
CA LEU A 18 11.91 38.91 20.38
C LEU A 18 11.84 38.34 18.94
N PRO A 19 12.96 38.02 18.31
CA PRO A 19 12.93 37.37 17.01
C PRO A 19 12.28 36.00 17.16
N MET A 20 11.14 35.76 16.51
CA MET A 20 10.59 34.42 16.32
C MET A 20 11.62 33.61 15.54
N ALA A 21 12.25 32.64 16.18
CA ALA A 21 13.08 31.66 15.52
C ALA A 21 12.17 30.85 14.58
N THR A 22 12.29 31.07 13.30
CA THR A 22 11.69 30.20 12.28
C THR A 22 12.34 28.82 12.43
N ALA A 23 11.58 27.84 12.91
CA ALA A 23 12.01 26.46 12.90
C ALA A 23 12.27 26.05 11.45
N GLN A 24 13.54 25.97 11.06
CA GLN A 24 13.94 25.42 9.77
C GLN A 24 13.50 23.96 9.76
N ALA A 25 12.58 23.62 8.84
CA ALA A 25 12.20 22.23 8.57
C ALA A 25 13.49 21.45 8.27
N LYS A 26 13.69 20.34 8.97
CA LYS A 26 14.83 19.44 8.67
C LYS A 26 14.74 19.06 7.19
N PRO A 27 15.85 19.09 6.44
CA PRO A 27 15.84 18.67 5.05
C PRO A 27 15.30 17.23 4.98
N LYS A 28 14.32 17.02 4.06
CA LYS A 28 13.75 15.68 3.79
C LYS A 28 14.93 14.76 3.42
N PRO A 29 15.01 13.55 4.01
CA PRO A 29 16.03 12.59 3.62
C PRO A 29 15.99 12.34 2.12
N ALA A 30 17.14 12.32 1.48
CA ALA A 30 17.20 12.03 0.05
C ALA A 30 16.80 10.57 -0.18
N THR A 31 15.66 10.36 -0.84
CA THR A 31 15.27 9.02 -1.31
C THR A 31 16.32 8.53 -2.30
N PRO A 32 16.86 7.30 -2.15
CA PRO A 32 17.80 6.77 -3.13
C PRO A 32 17.17 6.67 -4.52
N ALA A 33 18.00 6.56 -5.56
CA ALA A 33 17.55 6.52 -6.94
C ALA A 33 16.90 5.18 -7.29
N ILE A 34 15.81 4.83 -6.62
CA ILE A 34 14.99 3.65 -6.88
C ILE A 34 14.19 3.87 -8.17
N ARG A 35 14.20 2.88 -9.07
CA ARG A 35 13.48 2.93 -10.34
C ARG A 35 12.58 1.75 -10.60
N HIS A 36 12.74 0.66 -9.83
CA HIS A 36 11.92 -0.55 -9.96
C HIS A 36 11.43 -0.95 -8.58
N ILE A 37 10.12 -0.82 -8.35
CA ILE A 37 9.48 -1.20 -7.09
C ILE A 37 8.62 -2.44 -7.34
N PHE A 38 8.75 -3.42 -6.45
CA PHE A 38 7.95 -4.64 -6.41
C PHE A 38 7.22 -4.65 -5.07
N VAL A 39 5.91 -4.76 -5.11
CA VAL A 39 5.06 -4.96 -3.93
C VAL A 39 4.44 -6.34 -4.05
N ILE A 40 4.65 -7.20 -3.07
CA ILE A 40 3.90 -8.46 -2.91
C ILE A 40 3.01 -8.25 -1.70
N ASN A 41 1.71 -8.25 -1.92
CA ASN A 41 0.71 -8.10 -0.88
C ASN A 41 0.08 -9.46 -0.58
N LEU A 42 0.18 -9.88 0.68
CA LEU A 42 -0.37 -11.11 1.23
C LEU A 42 -1.61 -10.78 2.08
N GLU A 43 -2.29 -11.78 2.64
CA GLU A 43 -3.61 -11.67 3.26
C GLU A 43 -3.65 -12.08 4.73
N ASN A 44 -4.38 -11.29 5.50
CA ASN A 44 -5.00 -11.57 6.79
C ASN A 44 -4.11 -12.28 7.82
N THR A 45 -2.83 -11.89 7.94
CA THR A 45 -1.96 -12.52 8.92
C THR A 45 -1.25 -11.49 9.79
N SER A 46 -1.37 -11.67 11.10
CA SER A 46 -0.76 -10.77 12.08
C SER A 46 0.77 -10.87 12.13
N TYR A 47 1.40 -9.82 12.65
CA TYR A 47 2.85 -9.79 12.85
C TYR A 47 3.37 -11.00 13.65
N ASP A 48 2.69 -11.32 14.74
CA ASP A 48 3.17 -12.36 15.66
C ASP A 48 3.04 -13.78 15.06
N GLU A 49 2.05 -14.02 14.20
CA GLU A 49 1.93 -15.26 13.43
C GLU A 49 3.00 -15.37 12.35
N THR A 50 3.26 -14.27 11.66
CA THR A 50 4.21 -14.23 10.53
C THR A 50 5.65 -14.28 11.00
N PHE A 51 6.01 -13.47 11.99
CA PHE A 51 7.41 -13.25 12.41
C PHE A 51 7.73 -13.82 13.78
N GLY A 52 6.74 -14.40 14.48
CA GLY A 52 6.93 -15.07 15.76
C GLY A 52 7.77 -16.35 15.65
N ALA A 53 8.25 -16.84 16.79
CA ALA A 53 9.15 -18.01 16.84
C ALA A 53 8.55 -19.30 16.26
N ALA A 54 7.22 -19.44 16.30
CA ALA A 54 6.47 -20.60 15.79
C ALA A 54 5.95 -20.42 14.35
N SER A 55 6.34 -19.36 13.65
CA SER A 55 5.88 -19.08 12.29
C SER A 55 6.08 -20.28 11.35
N PRO A 56 5.04 -20.70 10.61
CA PRO A 56 5.16 -21.76 9.60
C PRO A 56 5.73 -21.26 8.27
N ALA A 57 6.18 -19.98 8.22
CA ALA A 57 6.74 -19.32 7.04
C ALA A 57 8.26 -19.06 7.21
N PRO A 58 9.13 -20.08 7.22
CA PRO A 58 10.56 -19.90 7.48
C PRO A 58 11.30 -19.08 6.40
N TYR A 59 10.87 -19.15 5.15
CA TYR A 59 11.44 -18.33 4.10
C TYR A 59 11.21 -16.83 4.36
N LEU A 60 9.97 -16.44 4.65
CA LEU A 60 9.61 -15.05 4.95
C LEU A 60 10.22 -14.59 6.26
N SER A 61 9.98 -15.34 7.35
CA SER A 61 10.30 -14.91 8.72
C SER A 61 11.80 -14.95 9.05
N LYS A 62 12.59 -15.77 8.36
CA LYS A 62 14.03 -15.95 8.65
C LYS A 62 14.91 -15.61 7.45
N GLU A 63 14.68 -16.25 6.29
CA GLU A 63 15.58 -16.08 5.16
C GLU A 63 15.44 -14.70 4.50
N LEU A 64 14.21 -14.23 4.28
CA LEU A 64 13.98 -12.95 3.63
C LEU A 64 14.30 -11.79 4.56
N THR A 65 13.96 -11.87 5.84
CA THR A 65 14.38 -10.89 6.86
C THR A 65 15.89 -10.78 6.97
N ALA A 66 16.62 -11.90 6.87
CA ALA A 66 18.10 -11.88 6.85
C ALA A 66 18.68 -11.22 5.58
N LYS A 67 17.96 -11.24 4.46
CA LYS A 67 18.35 -10.58 3.18
C LYS A 67 17.94 -9.12 3.12
N GLY A 68 16.98 -8.70 3.95
CA GLY A 68 16.40 -7.35 3.96
C GLY A 68 16.37 -6.72 5.34
N GLN A 69 15.40 -5.84 5.51
CA GLN A 69 15.07 -5.21 6.79
C GLN A 69 13.62 -5.54 7.15
N LEU A 70 13.39 -5.90 8.40
CA LEU A 70 12.06 -6.06 8.97
C LEU A 70 11.56 -4.71 9.50
N LEU A 71 10.41 -4.25 9.03
CA LEU A 71 9.65 -3.16 9.63
C LEU A 71 8.70 -3.77 10.67
N SER A 72 9.11 -3.82 11.93
CA SER A 72 8.38 -4.49 13.01
C SER A 72 7.12 -3.76 13.43
N GLN A 73 7.03 -2.46 13.14
CA GLN A 73 5.89 -1.59 13.41
C GLN A 73 5.25 -1.13 12.11
N TYR A 74 4.89 -2.09 11.25
CA TYR A 74 4.13 -1.81 10.05
C TYR A 74 2.67 -2.27 10.24
N PHE A 75 1.72 -1.37 9.93
CA PHE A 75 0.30 -1.53 10.22
C PHE A 75 -0.54 -1.46 8.94
N ALA A 76 -1.59 -2.26 8.91
CA ALA A 76 -2.68 -2.10 7.96
C ALA A 76 -3.57 -0.90 8.34
N THR A 77 -4.32 -0.39 7.37
CA THR A 77 -5.08 0.86 7.53
C THR A 77 -6.57 0.65 7.76
N GLY A 78 -7.06 -0.55 7.61
CA GLY A 78 -8.45 -0.91 7.83
C GLY A 78 -8.67 -2.42 7.83
N HIS A 79 -9.88 -2.83 8.10
CA HIS A 79 -10.46 -4.12 7.80
C HIS A 79 -11.59 -3.86 6.79
N VAL A 80 -11.86 -4.58 5.88
CA VAL A 80 -11.64 -5.79 5.17
C VAL A 80 -10.64 -5.53 3.99
N SER A 81 -10.18 -6.61 3.33
CA SER A 81 -9.08 -6.61 2.36
C SER A 81 -9.13 -5.47 1.34
N LEU A 82 -10.21 -5.33 0.57
CA LEU A 82 -10.29 -4.35 -0.52
C LEU A 82 -9.93 -2.93 -0.08
N SER A 83 -10.32 -2.52 1.13
CA SER A 83 -10.03 -1.17 1.63
C SER A 83 -8.51 -0.91 1.72
N ASN A 84 -7.74 -1.91 2.12
CA ASN A 84 -6.28 -1.83 2.22
C ASN A 84 -5.61 -1.81 0.85
N TYR A 85 -6.07 -2.62 -0.10
CA TYR A 85 -5.59 -2.60 -1.48
C TYR A 85 -5.83 -1.24 -2.16
N ILE A 86 -7.03 -0.66 -2.01
CA ILE A 86 -7.37 0.68 -2.51
C ILE A 86 -6.44 1.73 -1.90
N THR A 87 -6.21 1.67 -0.59
CA THR A 87 -5.31 2.58 0.13
C THR A 87 -3.90 2.57 -0.46
N GLN A 88 -3.35 1.38 -0.73
CA GLN A 88 -1.97 1.22 -1.20
C GLN A 88 -1.70 1.84 -2.56
N ILE A 89 -2.72 2.09 -3.39
CA ILE A 89 -2.51 2.64 -4.73
C ILE A 89 -3.14 4.01 -4.96
N SER A 90 -4.05 4.47 -4.07
CA SER A 90 -4.78 5.73 -4.26
C SER A 90 -4.76 6.66 -3.06
N GLY A 91 -4.43 6.16 -1.88
CA GLY A 91 -4.54 6.92 -0.63
C GLY A 91 -5.98 7.25 -0.23
N GLN A 92 -6.98 6.63 -0.86
CA GLN A 92 -8.38 6.75 -0.42
C GLN A 92 -8.60 5.90 0.83
N GLY A 93 -9.34 6.43 1.79
CA GLY A 93 -9.83 5.68 2.94
C GLY A 93 -11.00 4.76 2.56
N PRO A 94 -11.42 3.87 3.48
CA PRO A 94 -12.49 2.92 3.20
C PRO A 94 -13.85 3.59 2.98
N SER A 95 -14.70 2.93 2.22
CA SER A 95 -16.15 3.15 2.12
C SER A 95 -16.90 1.96 2.73
N LYS A 96 -18.21 2.07 2.90
CA LYS A 96 -19.02 0.93 3.37
C LYS A 96 -18.96 -0.25 2.40
N ALA A 97 -18.93 0.03 1.08
CA ALA A 97 -18.82 -1.01 0.08
C ALA A 97 -17.46 -1.71 0.10
N THR A 98 -16.35 -0.98 0.32
CA THR A 98 -15.02 -1.59 0.42
C THR A 98 -14.83 -2.37 1.73
N GLN A 99 -15.55 -2.02 2.80
CA GLN A 99 -15.57 -2.78 4.06
C GLN A 99 -16.39 -4.08 4.01
N VAL A 100 -16.93 -4.44 2.86
CA VAL A 100 -17.55 -5.74 2.56
C VAL A 100 -17.03 -6.32 1.24
N ASP A 101 -15.77 -6.03 0.92
CA ASP A 101 -15.06 -6.50 -0.28
C ASP A 101 -15.79 -6.25 -1.59
N CYS A 102 -16.61 -5.21 -1.62
CA CYS A 102 -17.38 -4.90 -2.82
C CYS A 102 -18.19 -6.09 -3.37
N ALA A 103 -18.88 -6.82 -2.50
CA ALA A 103 -19.65 -8.01 -2.87
C ALA A 103 -20.63 -7.76 -4.04
N THR A 104 -21.06 -6.52 -4.21
CA THR A 104 -21.67 -5.99 -5.43
C THR A 104 -20.71 -4.97 -6.04
N TYR A 105 -20.18 -5.27 -7.21
CA TYR A 105 -19.23 -4.44 -7.92
C TYR A 105 -19.91 -3.17 -8.45
N SER A 106 -20.05 -2.17 -7.57
CA SER A 106 -20.88 -0.98 -7.81
C SER A 106 -20.03 0.28 -7.97
N ASP A 107 -20.49 1.17 -8.85
CA ASP A 107 -19.93 2.51 -8.97
C ASP A 107 -19.93 3.24 -7.63
N PHE A 108 -18.87 3.99 -7.39
CA PHE A 108 -18.82 4.90 -6.26
C PHE A 108 -19.70 6.13 -6.54
N VAL A 109 -20.80 6.24 -5.80
CA VAL A 109 -21.72 7.38 -5.87
C VAL A 109 -21.12 8.54 -5.08
N ALA A 110 -20.38 9.40 -5.78
CA ALA A 110 -19.73 10.55 -5.16
C ALA A 110 -20.71 11.65 -4.80
N THR A 111 -20.65 12.16 -3.57
CA THR A 111 -21.45 13.29 -3.06
C THR A 111 -20.61 14.57 -2.90
N GLY A 112 -19.28 14.46 -3.03
CA GLY A 112 -18.34 15.58 -2.89
C GLY A 112 -16.89 15.11 -2.79
N THR A 113 -16.04 16.06 -2.42
CA THR A 113 -14.61 15.81 -2.13
C THR A 113 -14.29 16.42 -0.78
N GLY A 114 -13.72 15.62 0.09
CA GLY A 114 -13.24 16.02 1.42
C GLY A 114 -11.77 16.43 1.42
N ASP A 115 -11.22 16.54 2.61
CA ASP A 115 -9.81 16.88 2.81
C ASP A 115 -8.89 15.87 2.14
N LEU A 116 -7.74 16.35 1.69
CA LEU A 116 -6.72 15.55 0.99
C LEU A 116 -7.26 14.79 -0.23
N GLY A 117 -8.32 15.29 -0.87
CA GLY A 117 -8.89 14.67 -2.06
C GLY A 117 -9.63 13.35 -1.80
N GLN A 118 -10.05 13.10 -0.55
CA GLN A 118 -10.91 11.94 -0.25
C GLN A 118 -12.26 12.12 -0.94
N VAL A 119 -12.67 11.17 -1.76
CA VAL A 119 -14.00 11.21 -2.35
C VAL A 119 -15.03 10.86 -1.27
N LEU A 120 -16.09 11.69 -1.16
CA LEU A 120 -17.19 11.48 -0.21
C LEU A 120 -18.31 10.71 -0.89
N GLY A 121 -18.86 9.72 -0.19
CA GLY A 121 -19.93 8.89 -0.74
C GLY A 121 -19.76 7.41 -0.40
N ASP A 122 -20.31 6.55 -1.24
CA ASP A 122 -20.23 5.09 -1.08
C ASP A 122 -20.19 4.39 -2.44
N GLY A 123 -19.64 3.18 -2.44
CA GLY A 123 -19.36 2.37 -3.59
C GLY A 123 -17.91 1.90 -3.59
N CYS A 124 -17.52 1.17 -4.61
CA CYS A 124 -16.17 0.60 -4.68
C CYS A 124 -15.44 0.89 -5.99
N VAL A 125 -16.16 1.17 -7.10
CA VAL A 125 -15.52 1.54 -8.37
C VAL A 125 -15.46 3.05 -8.47
N TYR A 126 -14.27 3.59 -8.22
CA TYR A 126 -14.05 5.02 -8.10
C TYR A 126 -14.15 5.76 -9.44
N PRO A 127 -14.70 6.98 -9.47
CA PRO A 127 -14.81 7.77 -10.70
C PRO A 127 -13.42 8.12 -11.26
N ALA A 128 -13.32 8.32 -12.57
CA ALA A 128 -12.06 8.59 -13.29
C ALA A 128 -11.29 9.84 -12.79
N SER A 129 -11.94 10.71 -12.03
CA SER A 129 -11.30 11.86 -11.35
C SER A 129 -10.41 11.46 -10.18
N VAL A 130 -10.73 10.36 -9.49
CA VAL A 130 -9.91 9.79 -8.40
C VAL A 130 -8.72 9.06 -9.02
N LYS A 131 -7.52 9.55 -8.73
CA LYS A 131 -6.28 9.06 -9.34
C LYS A 131 -5.59 8.03 -8.46
N THR A 132 -4.85 7.15 -9.13
CA THR A 132 -3.98 6.14 -8.54
C THR A 132 -2.52 6.44 -8.86
N ILE A 133 -1.60 5.79 -8.17
CA ILE A 133 -0.18 5.80 -8.53
C ILE A 133 0.04 5.32 -9.98
N ALA A 134 -0.80 4.41 -10.48
CA ALA A 134 -0.75 3.95 -11.87
C ALA A 134 -1.05 5.06 -12.88
N ASP A 135 -2.02 5.94 -12.58
CA ASP A 135 -2.32 7.13 -13.37
C ASP A 135 -1.14 8.09 -13.38
N GLN A 136 -0.55 8.36 -12.20
CA GLN A 136 0.59 9.26 -12.06
C GLN A 136 1.82 8.74 -12.81
N LEU A 137 2.11 7.44 -12.72
CA LEU A 137 3.21 6.81 -13.47
C LEU A 137 2.98 6.93 -14.98
N THR A 138 1.76 6.64 -15.43
CA THR A 138 1.38 6.78 -16.85
C THR A 138 1.58 8.22 -17.34
N ALA A 139 1.16 9.21 -16.56
CA ALA A 139 1.33 10.63 -16.88
C ALA A 139 2.82 11.05 -16.96
N LYS A 140 3.70 10.39 -16.21
CA LYS A 140 5.17 10.58 -16.26
C LYS A 140 5.89 9.67 -17.25
N HIS A 141 5.18 8.94 -18.10
CA HIS A 141 5.75 7.96 -19.04
C HIS A 141 6.57 6.86 -18.34
N LEU A 142 6.27 6.58 -17.06
CA LEU A 142 6.79 5.44 -16.33
C LEU A 142 5.85 4.24 -16.51
N THR A 143 6.39 3.04 -16.33
CA THR A 143 5.66 1.80 -16.58
C THR A 143 5.21 1.14 -15.30
N TRP A 144 4.00 0.56 -15.31
CA TRP A 144 3.48 -0.21 -14.18
C TRP A 144 2.76 -1.46 -14.66
N ARG A 145 2.61 -2.43 -13.78
CA ARG A 145 1.79 -3.63 -14.00
C ARG A 145 1.28 -4.19 -12.69
N GLY A 146 0.00 -4.60 -12.68
CA GLY A 146 -0.57 -5.52 -11.73
C GLY A 146 -0.42 -6.94 -12.25
N TYR A 147 0.23 -7.80 -11.46
CA TYR A 147 0.41 -9.22 -11.73
C TYR A 147 -0.48 -10.00 -10.77
N MET A 148 -1.59 -10.52 -11.28
CA MET A 148 -2.60 -11.22 -10.49
C MET A 148 -2.54 -12.70 -10.81
N GLU A 149 -2.24 -13.51 -9.81
CA GLU A 149 -2.24 -14.97 -10.00
C GLU A 149 -3.66 -15.43 -10.34
N ASP A 150 -3.78 -16.38 -11.25
CA ASP A 150 -5.03 -16.98 -11.74
C ASP A 150 -6.02 -16.04 -12.46
N ILE A 151 -5.73 -14.76 -12.66
CA ILE A 151 -6.67 -13.85 -13.35
C ILE A 151 -7.13 -14.39 -14.70
N GLY A 152 -6.31 -15.15 -15.39
CA GLY A 152 -6.59 -15.76 -16.69
C GLY A 152 -7.24 -17.15 -16.65
N ASN A 153 -7.53 -17.71 -15.48
CA ASN A 153 -7.93 -19.12 -15.35
C ASN A 153 -9.41 -19.38 -15.63
N SER A 154 -10.26 -18.34 -15.54
CA SER A 154 -11.67 -18.50 -15.92
C SER A 154 -11.80 -18.89 -17.40
N ALA A 155 -12.70 -19.83 -17.68
CA ALA A 155 -13.01 -20.25 -19.05
C ALA A 155 -13.86 -19.21 -19.83
N THR A 156 -14.59 -18.37 -19.11
CA THR A 156 -15.61 -17.45 -19.68
C THR A 156 -15.27 -15.98 -19.53
N GLU A 157 -14.36 -15.63 -18.60
CA GLU A 157 -14.01 -14.26 -18.30
C GLU A 157 -12.72 -13.82 -19.04
N PRO A 158 -12.48 -12.51 -19.18
CA PRO A 158 -11.25 -12.00 -19.79
C PRO A 158 -10.00 -12.53 -19.13
N LYS A 159 -8.95 -12.77 -19.91
CA LYS A 159 -7.63 -13.24 -19.42
C LYS A 159 -6.79 -12.15 -18.76
N THR A 160 -7.17 -10.90 -18.94
CA THR A 160 -6.53 -9.71 -18.37
C THR A 160 -7.60 -8.71 -18.00
N CYS A 161 -7.33 -7.81 -17.04
CA CYS A 161 -8.32 -6.82 -16.59
C CYS A 161 -9.68 -7.44 -16.21
N ARG A 162 -9.65 -8.61 -15.61
CA ARG A 162 -10.86 -9.34 -15.21
C ARG A 162 -11.49 -8.68 -14.00
N HIS A 163 -12.76 -8.34 -14.12
CA HIS A 163 -13.60 -7.78 -13.06
C HIS A 163 -15.07 -8.06 -13.36
N PRO A 164 -15.97 -8.03 -12.36
CA PRO A 164 -17.41 -8.16 -12.58
C PRO A 164 -17.96 -7.01 -13.43
N ALA A 165 -19.14 -7.19 -14.00
CA ALA A 165 -19.88 -6.07 -14.57
C ALA A 165 -20.35 -5.10 -13.48
N ILE A 166 -20.36 -3.80 -13.80
CA ILE A 166 -20.88 -2.77 -12.87
C ILE A 166 -22.32 -3.13 -12.45
N GLY A 167 -22.54 -3.09 -11.15
CA GLY A 167 -23.82 -3.47 -10.52
C GLY A 167 -24.02 -4.98 -10.34
N GLY A 168 -23.09 -5.81 -10.84
CA GLY A 168 -23.14 -7.26 -10.68
C GLY A 168 -22.50 -7.76 -9.37
N PRO A 169 -22.82 -9.00 -8.95
CA PRO A 169 -22.15 -9.64 -7.84
C PRO A 169 -20.71 -10.01 -8.24
N ASP A 170 -19.78 -10.02 -7.28
CA ASP A 170 -18.43 -10.54 -7.50
C ASP A 170 -18.43 -12.08 -7.41
N PRO A 171 -18.17 -12.81 -8.52
CA PRO A 171 -18.13 -14.26 -8.51
C PRO A 171 -16.85 -14.84 -7.92
N THR A 172 -15.88 -13.99 -7.52
CA THR A 172 -14.54 -14.38 -7.05
C THR A 172 -14.37 -14.22 -5.53
N LEU A 173 -15.45 -14.00 -4.78
CA LEU A 173 -15.42 -13.89 -3.31
C LEU A 173 -14.92 -15.17 -2.63
N ALA A 174 -15.07 -16.32 -3.27
CA ALA A 174 -14.55 -17.60 -2.79
C ALA A 174 -13.75 -18.29 -3.88
N ALA A 175 -12.67 -18.97 -3.47
CA ALA A 175 -11.85 -19.78 -4.35
C ALA A 175 -12.65 -20.90 -5.03
N ARG A 176 -12.28 -21.24 -6.28
CA ARG A 176 -12.81 -22.37 -7.04
C ARG A 176 -11.64 -23.23 -7.52
N PRO A 177 -11.81 -24.56 -7.61
CA PRO A 177 -10.76 -25.41 -8.17
C PRO A 177 -10.34 -24.94 -9.56
N GLY A 178 -9.05 -24.63 -9.71
CA GLY A 178 -8.45 -24.16 -10.96
C GLY A 178 -8.65 -22.65 -11.26
N ASP A 179 -9.40 -21.92 -10.45
CA ASP A 179 -9.60 -20.46 -10.58
C ASP A 179 -9.73 -19.86 -9.18
N MET A 180 -8.60 -19.49 -8.60
CA MET A 180 -8.52 -18.92 -7.26
C MET A 180 -8.18 -17.43 -7.27
N TYR A 181 -8.37 -16.74 -8.40
CA TYR A 181 -8.27 -15.28 -8.49
C TYR A 181 -9.34 -14.61 -7.64
N ALA A 182 -8.96 -13.53 -6.93
CA ALA A 182 -9.87 -12.67 -6.21
C ALA A 182 -9.85 -11.23 -6.77
N THR A 183 -11.03 -10.73 -7.20
CA THR A 183 -11.15 -9.35 -7.70
C THR A 183 -10.74 -8.35 -6.63
N ARG A 184 -11.15 -8.55 -5.37
CA ARG A 184 -10.84 -7.67 -4.24
C ARG A 184 -9.34 -7.50 -3.95
N HIS A 185 -8.49 -8.43 -4.39
CA HIS A 185 -7.03 -8.32 -4.27
C HIS A 185 -6.38 -7.62 -5.48
N ASN A 186 -7.17 -7.14 -6.42
CA ASN A 186 -6.74 -6.43 -7.60
C ASN A 186 -7.22 -4.96 -7.58
N PRO A 187 -6.52 -4.04 -6.91
CA PRO A 187 -7.02 -2.69 -6.73
C PRO A 187 -7.21 -1.90 -8.04
N PHE A 188 -6.50 -2.27 -9.09
CA PHE A 188 -6.51 -1.54 -10.36
C PHE A 188 -7.85 -1.60 -11.08
N VAL A 189 -8.65 -2.63 -10.82
CA VAL A 189 -9.96 -2.76 -11.47
C VAL A 189 -11.08 -1.99 -10.78
N TYR A 190 -10.78 -1.26 -9.71
CA TYR A 190 -11.74 -0.43 -8.99
C TYR A 190 -11.66 1.06 -9.32
N PHE A 191 -11.10 1.41 -10.49
CA PHE A 191 -10.95 2.81 -10.92
C PHE A 191 -11.31 2.96 -12.40
N HIS A 192 -12.32 3.80 -12.70
CA HIS A 192 -12.71 4.15 -14.05
C HIS A 192 -11.58 4.79 -14.87
N SER A 193 -10.60 5.44 -14.21
CA SER A 193 -9.38 5.91 -14.88
C SER A 193 -8.55 4.80 -15.52
N ILE A 194 -8.73 3.56 -15.07
CA ILE A 194 -8.03 2.38 -15.55
C ILE A 194 -8.95 1.49 -16.39
N ILE A 195 -10.09 1.05 -15.84
CA ILE A 195 -10.95 0.05 -16.49
C ILE A 195 -11.60 0.55 -17.79
N ASP A 196 -11.88 1.85 -17.90
CA ASP A 196 -12.49 2.44 -19.10
C ASP A 196 -11.47 2.70 -20.22
N THR A 197 -10.24 2.25 -20.05
CA THR A 197 -9.16 2.49 -21.00
C THR A 197 -8.46 1.18 -21.40
N PRO A 198 -7.83 1.13 -22.59
CA PRO A 198 -7.01 -0.02 -23.00
C PRO A 198 -5.84 -0.33 -22.05
N THR A 199 -5.53 0.58 -21.13
CA THR A 199 -4.46 0.44 -20.14
C THR A 199 -4.71 -0.73 -19.21
N CYS A 200 -5.96 -0.99 -18.82
CA CYS A 200 -6.32 -2.10 -17.96
C CYS A 200 -5.89 -3.45 -18.57
N ALA A 201 -6.39 -3.78 -19.74
CA ALA A 201 -6.05 -5.06 -20.39
C ALA A 201 -4.56 -5.23 -20.69
N LYS A 202 -3.83 -4.11 -20.87
CA LYS A 202 -2.39 -4.11 -21.11
C LYS A 202 -1.56 -4.31 -19.84
N ASN A 203 -2.02 -3.79 -18.71
CA ASN A 203 -1.21 -3.67 -17.50
C ASN A 203 -1.71 -4.53 -16.32
N VAL A 204 -2.96 -4.99 -16.34
CA VAL A 204 -3.49 -5.90 -15.32
C VAL A 204 -3.56 -7.30 -15.90
N VAL A 205 -2.55 -8.12 -15.59
CA VAL A 205 -2.25 -9.36 -16.31
C VAL A 205 -2.00 -10.53 -15.35
N GLY A 206 -1.87 -11.74 -15.90
CA GLY A 206 -1.49 -12.92 -15.14
C GLY A 206 -0.05 -12.84 -14.60
N LEU A 207 0.18 -13.50 -13.47
CA LEU A 207 1.48 -13.52 -12.80
C LEU A 207 2.59 -14.12 -13.66
N ASP A 208 2.27 -15.05 -14.55
CA ASP A 208 3.19 -15.66 -15.52
C ASP A 208 3.95 -14.62 -16.38
N ALA A 209 3.31 -13.50 -16.68
CA ALA A 209 3.92 -12.40 -17.42
C ALA A 209 5.15 -11.79 -16.72
N LEU A 210 5.25 -11.90 -15.39
CA LEU A 210 6.35 -11.37 -14.60
C LEU A 210 7.69 -11.96 -15.02
N THR A 211 7.75 -13.26 -15.33
CA THR A 211 8.98 -13.93 -15.76
C THR A 211 9.57 -13.27 -17.02
N ALA A 212 8.74 -12.98 -18.01
CA ALA A 212 9.18 -12.31 -19.23
C ALA A 212 9.60 -10.86 -18.98
N ASP A 213 8.89 -10.16 -18.10
CA ASP A 213 9.20 -8.77 -17.77
C ASP A 213 10.51 -8.63 -16.97
N LEU A 214 10.85 -9.59 -16.12
CA LEU A 214 12.12 -9.62 -15.37
C LEU A 214 13.36 -9.92 -16.24
N ALA A 215 13.19 -10.44 -17.46
CA ALA A 215 14.29 -10.89 -18.30
C ALA A 215 15.29 -9.76 -18.67
N LYS A 216 14.82 -8.52 -18.79
CA LYS A 216 15.65 -7.36 -19.16
C LYS A 216 15.24 -6.11 -18.38
N PRO A 217 16.17 -5.21 -18.01
CA PRO A 217 15.82 -3.96 -17.32
C PRO A 217 14.81 -3.09 -18.08
N LYS A 218 14.81 -3.14 -19.43
CA LYS A 218 13.86 -2.38 -20.26
C LYS A 218 12.44 -2.94 -20.25
N THR A 219 12.26 -4.21 -19.92
CA THR A 219 10.96 -4.86 -19.84
C THR A 219 10.43 -4.89 -18.40
N THR A 220 11.31 -4.84 -17.40
CA THR A 220 10.93 -4.74 -15.98
C THR A 220 10.21 -3.42 -15.75
N ARG A 221 9.03 -3.48 -15.12
CA ARG A 221 8.21 -2.30 -14.87
C ARG A 221 8.79 -1.44 -13.75
N ASN A 222 8.52 -0.13 -13.81
CA ASN A 222 8.88 0.76 -12.69
C ASN A 222 8.10 0.37 -11.43
N LEU A 223 6.80 0.07 -11.54
CA LEU A 223 6.00 -0.52 -10.46
C LEU A 223 5.46 -1.88 -10.90
N SER A 224 5.77 -2.91 -10.12
CA SER A 224 5.23 -4.27 -10.21
C SER A 224 4.44 -4.55 -8.93
N TYR A 225 3.12 -4.58 -9.02
CA TYR A 225 2.24 -4.93 -7.91
C TYR A 225 1.77 -6.37 -8.08
N ILE A 226 2.01 -7.23 -7.11
CA ILE A 226 1.84 -8.67 -7.21
C ILE A 226 0.85 -9.11 -6.14
N ALA A 227 -0.25 -9.73 -6.55
CA ALA A 227 -1.22 -10.35 -5.67
C ALA A 227 -1.29 -11.86 -5.97
N PRO A 228 -0.95 -12.71 -5.01
CA PRO A 228 -1.18 -14.14 -5.09
C PRO A 228 -2.66 -14.47 -5.21
N ASN A 229 -2.98 -15.70 -5.58
CA ASN A 229 -4.34 -16.22 -5.54
C ASN A 229 -4.74 -16.60 -4.11
N LEU A 230 -6.02 -16.95 -3.91
CA LEU A 230 -6.60 -17.27 -2.59
C LEU A 230 -5.97 -18.49 -1.88
N CYS A 231 -5.15 -19.28 -2.56
CA CYS A 231 -4.40 -20.36 -1.93
C CYS A 231 -3.00 -19.93 -1.45
N HIS A 232 -2.41 -18.95 -2.15
CA HIS A 232 -1.02 -18.54 -1.94
C HIS A 232 -0.89 -17.20 -1.23
N ASP A 233 -2.01 -16.55 -0.92
CA ASP A 233 -2.02 -15.21 -0.29
C ASP A 233 -1.72 -15.23 1.22
N GLY A 234 -1.93 -16.35 1.90
CA GLY A 234 -1.66 -16.48 3.34
C GLY A 234 -2.91 -16.66 4.20
N HIS A 235 -4.10 -16.54 3.63
CA HIS A 235 -5.36 -16.58 4.37
C HIS A 235 -6.05 -17.94 4.31
N ASP A 236 -6.54 -18.36 3.13
CA ASP A 236 -7.35 -19.57 3.02
C ASP A 236 -6.56 -20.83 3.35
N HIS A 237 -7.07 -21.67 4.28
CA HIS A 237 -6.47 -22.94 4.64
C HIS A 237 -7.54 -23.95 5.11
N PRO A 238 -7.54 -25.20 4.57
CA PRO A 238 -6.79 -25.61 3.39
C PRO A 238 -7.32 -24.96 2.11
N CYS A 239 -6.51 -24.98 1.05
CA CYS A 239 -6.96 -24.53 -0.27
C CYS A 239 -8.04 -25.46 -0.84
N VAL A 240 -8.88 -24.94 -1.75
CA VAL A 240 -9.96 -25.71 -2.40
C VAL A 240 -9.46 -26.90 -3.25
N ASP A 241 -8.19 -26.90 -3.63
CA ASP A 241 -7.52 -27.98 -4.37
C ASP A 241 -6.77 -28.98 -3.47
N GLY A 242 -6.84 -28.80 -2.15
CA GLY A 242 -6.23 -29.67 -1.15
C GLY A 242 -4.78 -29.32 -0.79
N GLN A 243 -4.23 -28.24 -1.31
CA GLN A 243 -2.94 -27.72 -0.82
C GLN A 243 -3.09 -27.17 0.61
N PRO A 244 -1.97 -27.02 1.37
CA PRO A 244 -2.03 -26.56 2.76
C PRO A 244 -2.74 -25.21 2.95
N GLY A 245 -2.50 -24.25 2.05
CA GLY A 245 -2.98 -22.86 2.21
C GLY A 245 -2.26 -22.11 3.33
N GLY A 246 -2.82 -20.96 3.69
CA GLY A 246 -2.31 -20.11 4.75
C GLY A 246 -0.83 -19.72 4.56
N LEU A 247 -0.16 -19.41 5.66
CA LEU A 247 1.26 -19.02 5.64
C LEU A 247 2.19 -20.08 5.02
N VAL A 248 1.85 -21.36 5.04
CA VAL A 248 2.67 -22.41 4.41
C VAL A 248 2.71 -22.25 2.89
N SER A 249 1.56 -22.03 2.27
CA SER A 249 1.49 -21.80 0.81
C SER A 249 2.03 -20.43 0.40
N ALA A 250 1.80 -19.40 1.22
CA ALA A 250 2.40 -18.09 1.01
C ALA A 250 3.93 -18.12 1.06
N ASP A 251 4.50 -18.85 1.99
CA ASP A 251 5.96 -19.02 2.12
C ASP A 251 6.56 -19.72 0.89
N ALA A 252 5.89 -20.76 0.40
CA ALA A 252 6.29 -21.46 -0.82
C ALA A 252 6.21 -20.53 -2.05
N PHE A 253 5.13 -19.77 -2.18
CA PHE A 253 4.98 -18.74 -3.22
C PHE A 253 6.12 -17.71 -3.18
N LEU A 254 6.43 -17.19 -2.01
CA LEU A 254 7.54 -16.25 -1.84
C LEU A 254 8.88 -16.92 -2.17
N GLY A 255 9.10 -18.16 -1.76
CA GLY A 255 10.29 -18.95 -2.08
C GLY A 255 10.50 -19.19 -3.57
N GLU A 256 9.42 -19.18 -4.36
CA GLU A 256 9.48 -19.25 -5.82
C GLU A 256 9.75 -17.91 -6.48
N TRP A 257 8.97 -16.88 -6.14
CA TRP A 257 8.96 -15.62 -6.89
C TRP A 257 10.01 -14.62 -6.44
N VAL A 258 10.28 -14.51 -5.14
CA VAL A 258 11.25 -13.53 -4.63
C VAL A 258 12.66 -13.76 -5.19
N PRO A 259 13.22 -15.00 -5.25
CA PRO A 259 14.52 -15.22 -5.86
C PRO A 259 14.59 -14.77 -7.31
N LYS A 260 13.52 -14.95 -8.12
CA LYS A 260 13.45 -14.49 -9.51
C LYS A 260 13.53 -12.97 -9.60
N ILE A 261 12.82 -12.25 -8.72
CA ILE A 261 12.84 -10.78 -8.63
C ILE A 261 14.25 -10.31 -8.26
N LEU A 262 14.80 -10.83 -7.16
CA LEU A 262 16.12 -10.43 -6.64
C LEU A 262 17.26 -10.75 -7.60
N ALA A 263 17.12 -11.80 -8.43
CA ALA A 263 18.11 -12.16 -9.44
C ALA A 263 18.11 -11.22 -10.66
N SER A 264 17.00 -10.50 -10.90
CA SER A 264 16.87 -9.64 -12.08
C SER A 264 17.90 -8.50 -12.11
N LYS A 265 18.33 -8.12 -13.31
CA LYS A 265 19.28 -7.02 -13.47
C LYS A 265 18.71 -5.67 -13.03
N ALA A 266 17.41 -5.48 -13.19
CA ALA A 266 16.71 -4.28 -12.78
C ALA A 266 16.75 -4.14 -11.26
N PHE A 267 16.34 -5.20 -10.54
CA PHE A 267 16.37 -5.19 -9.07
C PHE A 267 17.78 -4.95 -8.52
N LYS A 268 18.78 -5.68 -9.01
CA LYS A 268 20.18 -5.53 -8.56
C LYS A 268 20.73 -4.12 -8.70
N LYS A 269 20.23 -3.37 -9.68
CA LYS A 269 20.69 -2.01 -9.95
C LYS A 269 20.03 -0.98 -9.03
N ASP A 270 18.71 -0.97 -8.98
CA ASP A 270 17.94 0.10 -8.35
C ASP A 270 16.55 -0.37 -7.88
N GLY A 271 16.44 -1.65 -7.50
CA GLY A 271 15.19 -2.26 -7.08
C GLY A 271 14.85 -2.03 -5.61
N LEU A 272 13.56 -2.05 -5.32
CA LEU A 272 12.98 -2.12 -3.99
C LEU A 272 11.90 -3.21 -4.01
N LEU A 273 12.01 -4.20 -3.15
CA LEU A 273 10.97 -5.19 -2.89
C LEU A 273 10.36 -4.90 -1.53
N VAL A 274 9.03 -4.87 -1.48
CA VAL A 274 8.22 -4.80 -0.27
C VAL A 274 7.35 -6.05 -0.24
N VAL A 275 7.43 -6.83 0.84
CA VAL A 275 6.51 -7.93 1.14
C VAL A 275 5.78 -7.58 2.41
N THR A 276 4.46 -7.52 2.37
CA THR A 276 3.60 -7.20 3.51
C THR A 276 2.27 -7.93 3.40
N PHE A 277 1.45 -7.81 4.42
CA PHE A 277 0.06 -8.26 4.42
C PHE A 277 -0.86 -7.05 4.33
N ASP A 278 -2.05 -7.25 3.79
CA ASP A 278 -3.07 -6.22 3.66
C ASP A 278 -3.64 -5.84 5.03
N GLU A 279 -3.94 -6.83 5.87
CA GLU A 279 -4.45 -6.66 7.23
C GLU A 279 -4.06 -7.84 8.14
N SER A 280 -4.30 -7.72 9.44
CA SER A 280 -4.33 -8.86 10.36
C SER A 280 -5.70 -9.55 10.29
N GLU A 281 -5.83 -10.72 10.92
CA GLU A 281 -7.13 -11.39 11.02
C GLU A 281 -8.16 -10.51 11.75
N ILE A 282 -9.38 -10.40 11.21
CA ILE A 282 -10.46 -9.61 11.79
C ILE A 282 -10.76 -10.09 13.21
N GLY A 283 -10.78 -9.16 14.15
CA GLY A 283 -11.02 -9.46 15.58
C GLY A 283 -9.78 -9.87 16.37
N ALA A 284 -8.63 -10.08 15.71
CA ALA A 284 -7.37 -10.33 16.39
C ALA A 284 -6.66 -9.02 16.79
N ASP A 285 -6.51 -8.09 15.84
CA ASP A 285 -5.87 -6.79 16.05
C ASP A 285 -6.49 -5.75 15.11
N SER A 286 -6.97 -4.64 15.66
CA SER A 286 -7.48 -3.49 14.90
C SER A 286 -6.70 -2.21 15.23
N SER A 287 -5.46 -2.36 15.67
CA SER A 287 -4.57 -1.22 15.93
C SER A 287 -4.18 -0.50 14.62
N ASP A 288 -3.79 0.76 14.76
CA ASP A 288 -3.21 1.54 13.68
C ASP A 288 -1.98 2.31 14.16
N CYS A 289 -1.36 3.04 13.25
CA CYS A 289 -0.29 3.95 13.59
C CYS A 289 -0.36 5.26 12.83
N CYS A 290 0.65 6.06 13.12
CA CYS A 290 1.07 7.21 12.31
C CYS A 290 0.10 8.39 12.42
N GLY A 291 -0.68 8.43 13.48
CA GLY A 291 -1.63 9.50 13.83
C GLY A 291 -3.03 9.31 13.27
N PRO A 292 -4.00 10.11 13.70
CA PRO A 292 -5.40 9.97 13.33
C PRO A 292 -5.59 9.96 11.82
N THR A 293 -6.34 8.98 11.32
CA THR A 293 -6.66 8.85 9.90
C THR A 293 -8.10 9.30 9.69
N PRO A 294 -8.34 10.43 9.01
CA PRO A 294 -9.70 10.84 8.65
C PRO A 294 -10.30 9.83 7.66
N THR A 295 -11.44 9.24 8.01
CA THR A 295 -12.18 8.32 7.16
C THR A 295 -13.60 8.82 6.97
N PRO A 296 -13.85 9.73 6.02
CA PRO A 296 -15.12 10.47 5.94
C PRO A 296 -16.32 9.59 5.58
N ASN A 297 -16.10 8.40 5.03
CA ASN A 297 -17.17 7.53 4.54
C ASN A 297 -17.55 6.42 5.51
N VAL A 298 -16.76 6.20 6.56
CA VAL A 298 -16.99 5.16 7.59
C VAL A 298 -16.66 5.69 8.96
N GLU A 299 -17.27 5.13 9.99
CA GLU A 299 -17.03 5.52 11.37
C GLU A 299 -15.66 5.05 11.87
N GLN A 300 -15.32 3.79 11.55
CA GLN A 300 -14.05 3.17 11.92
C GLN A 300 -13.47 2.39 10.74
N PRO A 301 -12.23 2.67 10.32
CA PRO A 301 -11.61 1.94 9.21
C PRO A 301 -11.43 0.45 9.50
N GLY A 302 -11.12 0.09 10.73
CA GLY A 302 -10.94 -1.29 11.17
C GLY A 302 -12.22 -1.98 11.65
N ILE A 303 -13.41 -1.45 11.34
CA ILE A 303 -14.72 -1.97 11.74
C ILE A 303 -14.90 -2.01 13.27
N GLN A 304 -13.97 -2.64 13.99
CA GLN A 304 -13.93 -2.76 15.45
C GLN A 304 -12.88 -1.86 16.12
N GLY A 305 -12.12 -1.09 15.31
CA GLY A 305 -11.03 -0.24 15.78
C GLY A 305 -10.49 0.69 14.70
N PRO A 306 -9.40 1.41 15.01
CA PRO A 306 -8.90 2.49 14.17
C PRO A 306 -8.13 2.02 12.92
N GLY A 307 -7.74 0.75 12.81
CA GLY A 307 -6.92 0.23 11.70
C GLY A 307 -7.12 -1.25 11.46
N GLY A 308 -6.26 -1.83 10.64
CA GLY A 308 -6.27 -3.24 10.25
C GLY A 308 -5.22 -4.09 10.99
N GLY A 309 -4.62 -3.56 12.07
CA GLY A 309 -3.68 -4.27 12.91
C GLY A 309 -2.23 -4.24 12.44
N ARG A 310 -1.35 -4.75 13.30
CA ARG A 310 0.08 -4.85 13.04
C ARG A 310 0.40 -6.09 12.21
N VAL A 311 0.89 -5.88 11.01
CA VAL A 311 1.18 -6.96 10.04
C VAL A 311 2.68 -7.15 9.77
N GLY A 312 3.48 -6.09 9.95
CA GLY A 312 4.90 -6.09 9.57
C GLY A 312 5.14 -5.99 8.06
N ALA A 313 6.37 -5.68 7.69
CA ALA A 313 6.79 -5.70 6.29
C ALA A 313 8.27 -6.05 6.18
N VAL A 314 8.66 -6.74 5.11
CA VAL A 314 10.06 -6.99 4.79
C VAL A 314 10.46 -6.17 3.57
N ILE A 315 11.52 -5.38 3.73
CA ILE A 315 12.06 -4.51 2.68
C ILE A 315 13.40 -5.06 2.21
N VAL A 316 13.53 -5.36 0.93
CA VAL A 316 14.81 -5.77 0.32
C VAL A 316 15.21 -4.78 -0.77
N SER A 317 16.44 -4.28 -0.72
CA SER A 317 16.95 -3.34 -1.73
C SER A 317 18.49 -3.27 -1.68
N PRO A 318 19.16 -2.91 -2.79
CA PRO A 318 20.58 -2.53 -2.74
C PRO A 318 20.87 -1.38 -1.76
N PHE A 319 19.88 -0.57 -1.40
CA PHE A 319 20.00 0.60 -0.51
C PHE A 319 19.64 0.29 0.96
N VAL A 320 19.28 -0.93 1.27
CA VAL A 320 18.87 -1.40 2.60
C VAL A 320 19.96 -2.33 3.16
N LYS A 321 20.30 -2.16 4.44
CA LYS A 321 21.28 -3.02 5.13
C LYS A 321 20.60 -4.34 5.52
N PRO A 322 21.08 -5.48 5.02
CA PRO A 322 20.50 -6.79 5.34
C PRO A 322 20.54 -7.12 6.83
N GLY A 323 19.57 -7.89 7.31
CA GLY A 323 19.46 -8.39 8.67
C GLY A 323 19.25 -7.30 9.72
N THR A 324 18.61 -6.18 9.33
CA THR A 324 18.26 -5.08 10.27
C THR A 324 16.78 -5.05 10.53
N THR A 325 16.38 -4.39 11.62
CA THR A 325 14.99 -4.12 11.97
C THR A 325 14.80 -2.61 12.16
N SER A 326 13.68 -2.07 11.73
CA SER A 326 13.23 -0.72 12.06
C SER A 326 11.94 -0.82 12.89
N ASP A 327 11.94 -0.09 14.01
CA ASP A 327 10.75 0.05 14.88
C ASP A 327 10.01 1.37 14.61
N THR A 328 10.36 2.07 13.53
CA THR A 328 9.62 3.25 13.09
C THR A 328 8.23 2.83 12.61
N PRO A 329 7.16 3.45 13.11
CA PRO A 329 5.81 3.11 12.70
C PRO A 329 5.53 3.54 11.26
N TYR A 330 5.03 2.61 10.45
CA TYR A 330 4.60 2.79 9.06
C TYR A 330 3.26 2.11 8.83
N ASN A 331 2.56 2.51 7.77
CA ASN A 331 1.32 1.88 7.32
C ASN A 331 1.20 1.92 5.79
N HIS A 332 0.07 1.46 5.24
CA HIS A 332 -0.15 1.44 3.78
C HIS A 332 -0.11 2.83 3.15
N TYR A 333 -0.55 3.90 3.85
CA TYR A 333 -0.37 5.26 3.34
C TYR A 333 1.11 5.66 3.29
N ALA A 334 1.89 5.21 4.27
CA ALA A 334 3.34 5.43 4.29
C ALA A 334 4.05 4.65 3.17
N LEU A 335 3.58 3.46 2.81
CA LEU A 335 4.05 2.73 1.63
C LEU A 335 3.77 3.51 0.35
N LEU A 336 2.53 3.97 0.16
CA LEU A 336 2.15 4.75 -1.03
C LEU A 336 3.03 6.01 -1.15
N CYS A 337 3.14 6.82 -0.08
CA CYS A 337 3.97 8.02 -0.14
C CYS A 337 5.44 7.70 -0.42
N SER A 338 5.95 6.56 0.04
CA SER A 338 7.33 6.12 -0.23
C SER A 338 7.56 5.74 -1.69
N MET A 339 6.57 5.09 -2.32
CA MET A 339 6.59 4.79 -3.75
C MET A 339 6.50 6.08 -4.58
N GLU A 340 5.64 7.00 -4.18
CA GLU A 340 5.49 8.32 -4.82
C GLU A 340 6.77 9.15 -4.71
N ASP A 341 7.41 9.18 -3.54
CA ASP A 341 8.72 9.83 -3.34
C ASP A 341 9.81 9.24 -4.25
N ALA A 342 9.88 7.92 -4.37
CA ALA A 342 10.86 7.24 -5.23
C ALA A 342 10.72 7.64 -6.71
N PHE A 343 9.50 7.86 -7.17
CA PHE A 343 9.22 8.28 -8.55
C PHE A 343 9.07 9.81 -8.71
N GLY A 344 9.22 10.58 -7.64
CA GLY A 344 9.05 12.04 -7.63
C GLY A 344 7.62 12.46 -8.01
N LEU A 345 6.62 11.73 -7.52
CA LEU A 345 5.20 11.98 -7.69
C LEU A 345 4.66 12.85 -6.55
N SER A 346 3.50 13.46 -6.76
CA SER A 346 2.74 14.10 -5.69
C SER A 346 2.03 13.04 -4.86
N HIS A 347 1.92 13.24 -3.54
CA HIS A 347 1.23 12.30 -2.68
C HIS A 347 -0.28 12.34 -2.89
N LEU A 348 -0.89 11.18 -3.10
CA LEU A 348 -2.32 10.99 -3.28
C LEU A 348 -3.03 10.79 -1.94
N GLY A 349 -4.19 11.39 -1.82
CA GLY A 349 -5.08 11.14 -0.70
C GLY A 349 -4.37 11.26 0.66
N LEU A 350 -4.62 10.32 1.54
CA LEU A 350 -4.04 10.27 2.89
C LEU A 350 -2.53 9.96 2.91
N ALA A 351 -1.93 9.56 1.80
CA ALA A 351 -0.47 9.50 1.68
C ALA A 351 0.17 10.90 1.75
N GLY A 352 -0.60 11.95 1.44
CA GLY A 352 -0.19 13.36 1.57
C GLY A 352 -0.54 14.01 2.91
N ARG A 353 -1.04 13.28 3.89
CA ARG A 353 -1.46 13.87 5.17
C ARG A 353 -0.28 14.47 5.93
N PRO A 354 -0.46 15.62 6.61
CA PRO A 354 0.57 16.22 7.43
C PRO A 354 1.04 15.28 8.55
N GLY A 355 2.36 15.16 8.71
CA GLY A 355 2.96 14.32 9.76
C GLY A 355 3.12 12.85 9.41
N LEU A 356 2.57 12.36 8.30
CA LEU A 356 2.86 11.02 7.81
C LEU A 356 4.34 10.93 7.40
N GLN A 357 5.01 9.90 7.88
CA GLN A 357 6.40 9.63 7.53
C GLN A 357 6.47 8.58 6.42
N CYS A 358 7.05 8.94 5.27
CA CYS A 358 7.45 7.98 4.24
C CYS A 358 8.75 7.28 4.67
N PHE A 359 9.13 6.19 4.00
CA PHE A 359 10.39 5.48 4.27
C PHE A 359 11.58 6.43 4.21
N GLY A 360 12.34 6.46 5.28
CA GLY A 360 13.45 7.39 5.49
C GLY A 360 14.82 6.70 5.61
N ASN A 361 15.75 7.39 6.29
CA ASN A 361 17.11 6.88 6.51
C ASN A 361 17.17 5.65 7.42
N ASP A 362 16.14 5.36 8.17
CA ASP A 362 15.98 4.14 8.96
C ASP A 362 15.74 2.92 8.07
N VAL A 363 15.09 3.11 6.92
CA VAL A 363 14.88 2.09 5.88
C VAL A 363 16.05 2.10 4.89
N TYR A 364 16.36 3.24 4.28
CA TYR A 364 17.47 3.39 3.34
C TYR A 364 18.80 3.60 4.07
N ASN A 365 19.18 2.62 4.87
CA ASN A 365 20.24 2.70 5.88
C ASN A 365 21.62 2.16 5.43
N LYS A 366 21.73 1.70 4.17
CA LYS A 366 23.00 1.26 3.60
C LYS A 366 23.71 2.46 2.96
N LYS A 367 24.86 2.81 3.52
CA LYS A 367 25.74 3.82 2.89
C LYS A 367 26.23 3.27 1.55
N THR A 368 25.92 3.98 0.47
CA THR A 368 26.42 3.71 -0.89
C THR A 368 27.85 4.22 -1.03
#